data_d2a5fd95021fe5c6ae1ab2baa5545550
#
_entry.id   d2a5fd95021fe5c6ae1ab2baa5545550
#
_cell.length_a   1.000
_cell.length_b   1.000
_cell.length_c   1.000
_cell.angle_alpha   90.00
_cell.angle_beta   90.00
_cell.angle_gamma   90.00
#
_symmetry.space_group_name_H-M   'P 1'
#
loop_
_entity.id
_entity.type
_entity.pdbx_description
1 polymer ?
#
loop_
_entity_poly.entity_id
_entity_poly.type
_entity_poly.pdbx_seq_one_letter_code
_entity_poly.pdbx_strand_id
1 'polypeptide(L)'
;MGNSGTGKSHLCYSMAKAINEGYKSRNEPKSVLFVSITEIITRIQSDWQYRQSDFTEYDALKLLTEVDYLFIDDLGTESVMNSQKNEANNWVQAFLFKIFDKRDTTIINTNHNGKELARIYNDKLVSRIGKQSEGNVFIITDIKDKRMKRNF
;
A
#
# COMPACT_ATOMS: atom_id res chain seq x y z
N MET A 1 -9.77 0.07 -5.73
CA MET A 1 -9.88 1.54 -5.87
C MET A 1 -11.26 2.01 -5.46
N GLY A 2 -11.44 3.26 -5.05
CA GLY A 2 -12.76 3.86 -4.75
C GLY A 2 -12.70 4.89 -3.63
N ASN A 3 -13.83 5.55 -3.37
CA ASN A 3 -13.96 6.65 -2.42
C ASN A 3 -13.55 6.26 -0.99
N SER A 4 -13.18 7.26 -0.17
CA SER A 4 -12.90 7.05 1.25
C SER A 4 -14.16 6.55 1.99
N GLY A 5 -13.98 5.76 3.07
CA GLY A 5 -15.10 5.28 3.89
C GLY A 5 -15.91 4.11 3.32
N THR A 6 -15.58 3.59 2.13
CA THR A 6 -16.31 2.49 1.48
C THR A 6 -15.95 1.09 2.00
N GLY A 7 -15.05 0.98 2.97
CA GLY A 7 -14.67 -0.30 3.58
C GLY A 7 -13.52 -1.05 2.88
N LYS A 8 -12.78 -0.40 1.98
CA LYS A 8 -11.66 -1.02 1.23
C LYS A 8 -10.60 -1.65 2.12
N SER A 9 -10.08 -0.91 3.10
CA SER A 9 -9.08 -1.40 4.06
C SER A 9 -9.60 -2.60 4.84
N HIS A 10 -10.88 -2.58 5.22
CA HIS A 10 -11.51 -3.71 5.91
C HIS A 10 -11.59 -4.95 5.01
N LEU A 11 -11.96 -4.77 3.73
CA LEU A 11 -11.97 -5.85 2.75
C LEU A 11 -10.56 -6.44 2.56
N CYS A 12 -9.55 -5.60 2.34
CA CYS A 12 -8.17 -6.04 2.16
C CYS A 12 -7.64 -6.78 3.40
N TYR A 13 -7.94 -6.27 4.61
CA TYR A 13 -7.57 -6.96 5.85
C TYR A 13 -8.26 -8.32 5.97
N SER A 14 -9.56 -8.40 5.65
CA SER A 14 -10.29 -9.67 5.68
C SER A 14 -9.75 -10.67 4.67
N MET A 15 -9.34 -10.22 3.47
CA MET A 15 -8.68 -11.07 2.48
C MET A 15 -7.32 -11.57 2.97
N ALA A 16 -6.50 -10.71 3.56
CA ALA A 16 -5.20 -11.09 4.13
C ALA A 16 -5.38 -12.17 5.21
N LYS A 17 -6.35 -11.99 6.09
CA LYS A 17 -6.69 -12.97 7.13
C LYS A 17 -7.16 -14.29 6.53
N ALA A 18 -8.05 -14.27 5.55
CA ALA A 18 -8.57 -15.48 4.90
C ALA A 18 -7.47 -16.25 4.16
N ILE A 19 -6.55 -15.56 3.49
CA ILE A 19 -5.38 -16.19 2.85
C ILE A 19 -4.50 -16.87 3.90
N ASN A 20 -4.17 -16.17 4.97
CA ASN A 20 -3.32 -16.71 6.04
C ASN A 20 -3.96 -17.95 6.70
N GLU A 21 -5.25 -17.90 7.02
CA GLU A 21 -5.99 -19.03 7.60
C GLU A 21 -6.11 -20.20 6.61
N GLY A 22 -6.37 -19.93 5.33
CA GLY A 22 -6.48 -20.94 4.28
C GLY A 22 -5.18 -21.71 4.04
N TYR A 23 -4.03 -21.06 4.07
CA TYR A 23 -2.74 -21.74 3.96
C TYR A 23 -2.36 -22.50 5.23
N LYS A 24 -2.67 -21.92 6.40
CA LYS A 24 -2.48 -22.59 7.68
C LYS A 24 -3.28 -23.89 7.78
N SER A 25 -4.53 -23.90 7.33
CA SER A 25 -5.39 -25.09 7.36
C SER A 25 -4.90 -26.22 6.43
N ARG A 26 -4.15 -25.89 5.38
CA ARG A 26 -3.56 -26.83 4.44
C ARG A 26 -2.15 -27.30 4.84
N ASN A 27 -1.65 -26.83 5.97
CA ASN A 27 -0.28 -27.05 6.42
C ASN A 27 0.81 -26.59 5.43
N GLU A 28 0.50 -25.52 4.67
CA GLU A 28 1.38 -24.88 3.69
C GLU A 28 1.63 -23.44 4.13
N PRO A 29 2.51 -23.18 5.11
CA PRO A 29 2.66 -21.84 5.69
C PRO A 29 3.12 -20.83 4.64
N LYS A 30 2.35 -19.74 4.50
CA LYS A 30 2.66 -18.58 3.68
C LYS A 30 2.67 -17.34 4.53
N SER A 31 3.64 -16.48 4.30
CA SER A 31 3.73 -15.20 4.98
C SER A 31 2.78 -14.19 4.35
N VAL A 32 1.94 -13.57 5.17
CA VAL A 32 0.98 -12.54 4.75
C VAL A 32 1.22 -11.28 5.56
N LEU A 33 1.44 -10.16 4.89
CA LEU A 33 1.68 -8.87 5.54
C LEU A 33 0.68 -7.84 5.05
N PHE A 34 0.01 -7.17 5.98
CA PHE A 34 -0.86 -6.02 5.71
C PHE A 34 -0.26 -4.77 6.36
N VAL A 35 0.05 -3.75 5.56
CA VAL A 35 0.72 -2.53 6.03
C VAL A 35 0.10 -1.27 5.46
N SER A 36 0.10 -0.20 6.25
CA SER A 36 -0.01 1.16 5.75
C SER A 36 1.36 1.62 5.22
N ILE A 37 1.44 1.96 3.95
CA ILE A 37 2.71 2.41 3.37
C ILE A 37 3.17 3.73 3.99
N THR A 38 2.23 4.60 4.36
CA THR A 38 2.52 5.87 5.04
C THR A 38 3.19 5.66 6.39
N GLU A 39 2.74 4.68 7.17
CA GLU A 39 3.36 4.34 8.47
C GLU A 39 4.78 3.82 8.30
N ILE A 40 5.03 2.96 7.31
CA ILE A 40 6.37 2.45 6.99
C ILE A 40 7.31 3.60 6.62
N ILE A 41 6.88 4.49 5.72
CA ILE A 41 7.65 5.65 5.28
C ILE A 41 7.96 6.57 6.47
N THR A 42 6.96 6.89 7.28
CA THR A 42 7.12 7.74 8.48
C THR A 42 8.14 7.13 9.45
N ARG A 43 8.10 5.82 9.66
CA ARG A 43 9.03 5.13 10.55
C ARG A 43 10.46 5.19 10.04
N ILE A 44 10.70 4.97 8.74
CA ILE A 44 12.02 5.10 8.12
C ILE A 44 12.54 6.54 8.25
N GLN A 45 11.70 7.54 7.97
CA GLN A 45 12.08 8.96 8.06
C GLN A 45 12.39 9.39 9.50
N SER A 46 11.69 8.85 10.47
CA SER A 46 11.97 9.09 11.89
C SER A 46 13.34 8.54 12.30
N ASP A 47 13.74 7.39 11.76
CA ASP A 47 15.07 6.84 11.97
C ASP A 47 16.19 7.77 11.46
N TRP A 48 16.00 8.34 10.27
CA TRP A 48 16.98 9.30 9.73
C TRP A 48 17.16 10.54 10.60
N GLN A 49 16.06 11.01 11.20
CA GLN A 49 16.08 12.23 12.01
C GLN A 49 16.66 12.00 13.40
N TYR A 50 16.33 10.89 14.03
CA TYR A 50 16.62 10.66 15.45
C TYR A 50 17.66 9.58 15.71
N ARG A 51 18.07 8.78 14.71
CA ARG A 51 18.97 7.62 14.82
C ARG A 51 18.63 6.68 16.00
N GLN A 52 17.36 6.50 16.28
CA GLN A 52 16.84 5.76 17.43
C GLN A 52 15.93 4.59 17.04
N SER A 53 15.74 4.35 15.73
CA SER A 53 14.85 3.29 15.27
C SER A 53 15.66 2.02 14.98
N ASP A 54 15.14 0.90 15.45
CA ASP A 54 15.62 -0.44 15.09
C ASP A 54 15.06 -0.89 13.72
N PHE A 55 14.52 0.02 12.91
CA PHE A 55 13.84 -0.28 11.66
C PHE A 55 14.33 0.65 10.53
N THR A 56 15.31 0.19 9.80
CA THR A 56 15.95 0.93 8.70
C THR A 56 15.20 0.78 7.37
N GLU A 57 15.57 1.61 6.35
CA GLU A 57 15.09 1.40 4.97
C GLU A 57 15.40 -0.01 4.46
N TYR A 58 16.56 -0.55 4.81
CA TYR A 58 16.95 -1.91 4.43
C TYR A 58 16.02 -2.96 5.03
N ASP A 59 15.70 -2.86 6.32
CA ASP A 59 14.79 -3.77 7.01
C ASP A 59 13.39 -3.70 6.44
N ALA A 60 12.92 -2.49 6.14
CA ALA A 60 11.63 -2.26 5.49
C ALA A 60 11.58 -2.91 4.09
N LEU A 61 12.61 -2.69 3.26
CA LEU A 61 12.68 -3.31 1.93
C LEU A 61 12.71 -4.83 2.02
N LYS A 62 13.52 -5.37 2.92
CA LYS A 62 13.60 -6.82 3.13
C LYS A 62 12.24 -7.37 3.53
N LEU A 63 11.60 -6.81 4.56
CA LEU A 63 10.29 -7.22 5.03
C LEU A 63 9.24 -7.18 3.91
N LEU A 64 9.16 -6.06 3.18
CA LEU A 64 8.14 -5.83 2.16
C LEU A 64 8.36 -6.66 0.89
N THR A 65 9.60 -7.09 0.59
CA THR A 65 9.91 -7.86 -0.62
C THR A 65 9.95 -9.36 -0.41
N GLU A 66 10.18 -9.85 0.81
CA GLU A 66 10.35 -11.28 1.10
C GLU A 66 9.05 -12.00 1.48
N VAL A 67 8.01 -11.28 1.91
CA VAL A 67 6.72 -11.92 2.24
C VAL A 67 6.02 -12.47 1.00
N ASP A 68 5.33 -13.61 1.14
CA ASP A 68 4.60 -14.23 0.01
C ASP A 68 3.47 -13.33 -0.49
N TYR A 69 2.66 -12.77 0.40
CA TYR A 69 1.53 -11.89 0.08
C TYR A 69 1.68 -10.56 0.80
N LEU A 70 1.81 -9.49 0.02
CA LEU A 70 1.87 -8.13 0.54
C LEU A 70 0.57 -7.39 0.23
N PHE A 71 -0.04 -6.82 1.26
CA PHE A 71 -1.16 -5.90 1.17
C PHE A 71 -0.70 -4.50 1.55
N ILE A 72 -0.80 -3.57 0.61
CA ILE A 72 -0.48 -2.15 0.83
C ILE A 72 -1.78 -1.37 0.94
N ASP A 73 -2.00 -0.76 2.10
CA ASP A 73 -3.16 0.08 2.38
C ASP A 73 -2.89 1.55 2.10
N ASP A 74 -3.87 2.23 1.56
CA ASP A 74 -3.93 3.67 1.30
C ASP A 74 -2.75 4.22 0.46
N LEU A 75 -2.32 3.48 -0.59
CA LEU A 75 -1.30 3.95 -1.53
C LEU A 75 -1.69 5.31 -2.14
N GLY A 76 -0.76 6.25 -2.16
CA GLY A 76 -0.94 7.63 -2.65
C GLY A 76 -1.14 8.66 -1.54
N THR A 77 -1.45 8.23 -0.31
CA THR A 77 -1.66 9.12 0.82
C THR A 77 -0.36 9.74 1.35
N GLU A 78 0.77 9.05 1.17
CA GLU A 78 2.10 9.51 1.55
C GLU A 78 2.56 10.74 0.77
N SER A 79 1.98 11.01 -0.41
CA SER A 79 2.30 12.18 -1.23
C SER A 79 1.83 13.49 -0.60
N VAL A 80 0.72 13.45 0.13
CA VAL A 80 0.09 14.64 0.74
C VAL A 80 0.91 15.17 1.91
N MET A 81 1.70 14.31 2.56
CA MET A 81 2.46 14.69 3.76
C MET A 81 3.71 15.53 3.48
N ASN A 82 4.25 15.53 2.25
CA ASN A 82 5.60 16.03 1.99
C ASN A 82 5.77 17.01 0.82
N SER A 83 4.72 17.44 0.12
CA SER A 83 4.91 18.36 -0.98
C SER A 83 3.77 19.37 -1.17
N GLN A 84 4.14 20.63 -1.44
CA GLN A 84 3.22 21.67 -1.90
C GLN A 84 2.59 21.35 -3.29
N LYS A 85 3.00 20.26 -3.96
CA LYS A 85 2.60 19.88 -5.33
C LYS A 85 1.76 18.61 -5.42
N ASN A 86 1.40 17.97 -4.30
CA ASN A 86 0.72 16.67 -4.29
C ASN A 86 1.44 15.56 -5.08
N GLU A 87 2.76 15.66 -5.22
CA GLU A 87 3.61 14.64 -5.83
C GLU A 87 4.42 13.94 -4.75
N ALA A 88 4.59 12.63 -4.86
CA ALA A 88 5.49 11.88 -3.99
C ALA A 88 6.93 12.34 -4.22
N ASN A 89 7.70 12.50 -3.16
CA ASN A 89 9.11 12.87 -3.30
C ASN A 89 9.93 11.75 -3.96
N ASN A 90 11.09 12.10 -4.53
CA ASN A 90 11.90 11.17 -5.32
C ASN A 90 12.33 9.92 -4.53
N TRP A 91 12.60 10.06 -3.23
CA TRP A 91 12.97 8.92 -2.40
C TRP A 91 11.81 7.95 -2.21
N VAL A 92 10.60 8.46 -1.90
CA VAL A 92 9.38 7.64 -1.78
C VAL A 92 9.12 6.87 -3.08
N GLN A 93 9.24 7.54 -4.22
CA GLN A 93 9.05 6.91 -5.52
C GLN A 93 10.09 5.81 -5.78
N ALA A 94 11.36 6.06 -5.46
CA ALA A 94 12.43 5.08 -5.59
C ALA A 94 12.25 3.89 -4.64
N PHE A 95 11.80 4.13 -3.40
CA PHE A 95 11.51 3.11 -2.41
C PHE A 95 10.37 2.20 -2.88
N LEU A 96 9.24 2.77 -3.31
CA LEU A 96 8.11 2.03 -3.86
C LEU A 96 8.49 1.25 -5.12
N PHE A 97 9.27 1.86 -6.01
CA PHE A 97 9.74 1.19 -7.22
C PHE A 97 10.55 -0.07 -6.88
N LYS A 98 11.46 0.00 -5.90
CA LYS A 98 12.25 -1.16 -5.44
C LYS A 98 11.35 -2.31 -4.94
N ILE A 99 10.23 -1.98 -4.28
CA ILE A 99 9.26 -2.99 -3.81
C ILE A 99 8.54 -3.63 -4.99
N PHE A 100 7.91 -2.82 -5.85
CA PHE A 100 7.12 -3.34 -6.97
C PHE A 100 7.95 -4.01 -8.06
N ASP A 101 9.22 -3.66 -8.21
CA ASP A 101 10.12 -4.29 -9.17
C ASP A 101 10.51 -5.71 -8.76
N LYS A 102 10.57 -5.98 -7.46
CA LYS A 102 10.95 -7.30 -6.91
C LYS A 102 9.77 -8.24 -6.69
N ARG A 103 8.52 -7.75 -6.84
CA ARG A 103 7.35 -8.54 -6.46
C ARG A 103 6.40 -8.74 -7.63
N ASP A 104 5.86 -9.96 -7.73
CA ASP A 104 4.82 -10.33 -8.70
C ASP A 104 3.42 -10.32 -8.06
N THR A 105 3.33 -10.48 -6.73
CA THR A 105 2.06 -10.55 -6.01
C THR A 105 1.98 -9.48 -4.94
N THR A 106 1.24 -8.41 -5.23
CA THR A 106 0.95 -7.33 -4.29
C THR A 106 -0.49 -6.88 -4.45
N ILE A 107 -1.21 -6.81 -3.35
CA ILE A 107 -2.58 -6.29 -3.31
C ILE A 107 -2.54 -4.85 -2.83
N ILE A 108 -3.03 -3.93 -3.65
CA ILE A 108 -2.98 -2.49 -3.36
C ILE A 108 -4.40 -1.96 -3.13
N ASN A 109 -4.58 -1.26 -2.03
CA ASN A 109 -5.74 -0.44 -1.77
C ASN A 109 -5.37 1.03 -1.94
N THR A 110 -6.18 1.78 -2.68
CA THR A 110 -5.99 3.22 -2.89
C THR A 110 -7.33 3.95 -3.03
N ASN A 111 -7.35 5.21 -2.61
CA ASN A 111 -8.45 6.13 -2.84
C ASN A 111 -8.34 6.85 -4.20
N HIS A 112 -7.21 6.69 -4.88
CA HIS A 112 -6.91 7.35 -6.15
C HIS A 112 -7.25 6.46 -7.35
N ASN A 113 -7.71 7.08 -8.43
CA ASN A 113 -7.84 6.42 -9.73
C ASN A 113 -6.50 6.48 -10.49
N GLY A 114 -6.41 5.78 -11.64
CA GLY A 114 -5.17 5.71 -12.41
C GLY A 114 -4.63 7.06 -12.87
N LYS A 115 -5.52 8.04 -13.21
CA LYS A 115 -5.09 9.39 -13.60
C LYS A 115 -4.54 10.19 -12.40
N GLU A 116 -5.09 9.98 -11.22
CA GLU A 116 -4.60 10.60 -9.99
C GLU A 116 -3.27 10.00 -9.57
N LEU A 117 -3.11 8.68 -9.65
CA LEU A 117 -1.82 8.03 -9.40
C LEU A 117 -0.73 8.51 -10.37
N ALA A 118 -1.07 8.76 -11.65
CA ALA A 118 -0.15 9.33 -12.63
C ALA A 118 0.24 10.80 -12.37
N ARG A 119 -0.48 11.51 -11.49
CA ARG A 119 -0.08 12.85 -11.01
C ARG A 119 0.77 12.78 -9.75
N ILE A 120 0.61 11.72 -8.95
CA ILE A 120 1.32 11.51 -7.71
C ILE A 120 2.71 10.91 -7.96
N TYR A 121 2.80 9.98 -8.91
CA TYR A 121 4.00 9.20 -9.18
C TYR A 121 4.52 9.41 -10.59
N ASN A 122 5.82 9.16 -10.77
CA ASN A 122 6.44 9.18 -12.09
C ASN A 122 5.98 8.01 -12.98
N ASP A 123 6.15 8.17 -14.29
CA ASP A 123 5.70 7.20 -15.29
C ASP A 123 6.25 5.79 -15.08
N LYS A 124 7.49 5.66 -14.58
CA LYS A 124 8.12 4.35 -14.32
C LYS A 124 7.38 3.58 -13.24
N LEU A 125 7.05 4.24 -12.14
CA LEU A 125 6.33 3.63 -11.02
C LEU A 125 4.88 3.32 -11.40
N VAL A 126 4.20 4.26 -12.07
CA VAL A 126 2.83 4.07 -12.57
C VAL A 126 2.76 2.91 -13.55
N SER A 127 3.71 2.81 -14.49
CA SER A 127 3.80 1.69 -15.43
C SER A 127 3.97 0.35 -14.72
N ARG A 128 4.79 0.30 -13.65
CA ARG A 128 5.00 -0.92 -12.87
C ARG A 128 3.72 -1.35 -12.13
N ILE A 129 3.04 -0.42 -11.47
CA ILE A 129 1.75 -0.66 -10.81
C ILE A 129 0.70 -1.10 -11.85
N GLY A 130 0.61 -0.40 -12.98
CA GLY A 130 -0.35 -0.68 -14.05
C GLY A 130 -0.18 -2.08 -14.65
N LYS A 131 1.05 -2.47 -14.98
CA LYS A 131 1.37 -3.79 -15.56
C LYS A 131 0.96 -4.94 -14.62
N GLN A 132 1.18 -4.78 -13.34
CA GLN A 132 0.82 -5.80 -12.35
C GLN A 132 -0.68 -5.84 -12.04
N SER A 133 -1.42 -4.77 -12.29
CA SER A 133 -2.86 -4.68 -12.04
C SER A 133 -3.72 -4.88 -13.29
N GLU A 134 -3.15 -5.13 -14.46
CA GLU A 134 -3.89 -5.35 -15.70
C GLU A 134 -4.87 -6.54 -15.56
N GLY A 135 -6.16 -6.29 -15.80
CA GLY A 135 -7.23 -7.28 -15.60
C GLY A 135 -7.63 -7.55 -14.14
N ASN A 136 -6.94 -6.97 -13.14
CA ASN A 136 -7.13 -7.26 -11.73
C ASN A 136 -7.53 -6.00 -10.91
N VAL A 137 -8.24 -5.06 -11.51
CA VAL A 137 -8.70 -3.85 -10.83
C VAL A 137 -10.13 -4.02 -10.34
N PHE A 138 -10.32 -3.90 -9.03
CA PHE A 138 -11.63 -3.87 -8.40
C PHE A 138 -11.98 -2.44 -7.98
N ILE A 139 -13.11 -1.91 -8.46
CA ILE A 139 -13.58 -0.55 -8.19
C ILE A 139 -14.80 -0.60 -7.29
N ILE A 140 -14.76 0.15 -6.19
CA ILE A 140 -15.85 0.26 -5.22
C ILE A 140 -16.35 1.71 -5.24
N THR A 141 -17.43 1.99 -5.97
CA THR A 141 -17.97 3.35 -6.15
C THR A 141 -19.31 3.59 -5.48
N ASP A 142 -20.14 2.55 -5.33
CA ASP A 142 -21.56 2.72 -4.97
C ASP A 142 -21.85 2.52 -3.47
N ILE A 143 -20.81 2.37 -2.65
CA ILE A 143 -20.99 2.23 -1.20
C ILE A 143 -20.87 3.60 -0.55
N LYS A 144 -21.95 4.04 0.12
CA LYS A 144 -21.96 5.25 0.94
C LYS A 144 -20.95 5.15 2.07
N ASP A 145 -20.30 6.26 2.37
CA ASP A 145 -19.35 6.34 3.51
C ASP A 145 -20.08 5.94 4.82
N LYS A 146 -19.64 4.82 5.39
CA LYS A 146 -20.21 4.28 6.63
C LYS A 146 -19.76 5.04 7.88
N ARG A 147 -18.75 5.88 7.77
CA ARG A 147 -18.22 6.70 8.88
C ARG A 147 -19.15 7.87 9.22
N MET A 148 -19.92 8.36 8.24
CA MET A 148 -20.86 9.47 8.42
C MET A 148 -22.15 9.09 9.21
N LYS A 149 -22.33 7.85 9.62
CA LYS A 149 -23.51 7.42 10.42
C LYS A 149 -23.35 7.56 11.94
N ARG A 150 -22.27 8.16 12.43
CA ARG A 150 -22.20 8.55 13.84
C ARG A 150 -22.77 9.97 13.96
N ASN A 151 -24.09 10.06 14.15
CA ASN A 151 -24.71 11.26 14.71
C ASN A 151 -24.09 11.48 16.09
N PHE A 152 -23.38 12.61 16.25
CA PHE A 152 -23.03 13.12 17.56
C PHE A 152 -24.30 13.67 18.23
#